data_edfebe0d0a5344f502d3b6250b0c9c97
#
_entry.id   edfebe0d0a5344f502d3b6250b0c9c97
#
_cell.length_a   1.000
_cell.length_b   1.000
_cell.length_c   1.000
_cell.angle_alpha   90.00
_cell.angle_beta   90.00
_cell.angle_gamma   90.00
#
_symmetry.space_group_name_H-M   'P 1'
#
loop_
_entity.id
_entity.type
_entity.pdbx_description
1 polymer ?
#
loop_
_entity_poly.entity_id
_entity_poly.type
_entity_poly.pdbx_seq_one_letter_code
_entity_poly.pdbx_strand_id
1 'polypeptide(L)'
;MLSVLTGRTLVSNVMSLESIGGQLHCTTPDGQTVTPALPALLTVERIHDLRLPSILSKMGQVEVWDAETVGTDPEKCGLTGSPTRVLKTFENQSGKRKCQFISMADLPEVLKQAQQKHSGTVTAQGGAKTLQKVCIVGQSPRGFAETVSENIVVLDFGSARELAERIQKENPSAVLWGSDTRSKELAAQVSALLGLGLCADCTALEADGDNLVMYRPALSGSLIAKIVSLTRPAMATVRTADRGGEIIVAAGWGGKDCLDSVRNFADSLQAELAASRKMVDNGFLPYPMQVGLTGKTVSPPVYIAIGISGAVHHIAGMERTGTVIAINPDRDAPIFEYADYGILASFPC
;
A
#
# COMPACT_ATOMS: atom_id res chain seq x y z
N MET A 1 5.57 -2.08 16.70
CA MET A 1 5.46 -1.46 18.05
C MET A 1 5.52 -2.50 19.17
N LEU A 2 4.54 -3.42 19.31
CA LEU A 2 4.53 -4.40 20.41
C LEU A 2 5.82 -5.24 20.50
N SER A 3 6.43 -5.62 19.39
CA SER A 3 7.69 -6.39 19.38
C SER A 3 8.82 -5.67 20.08
N VAL A 4 8.94 -4.37 19.88
CA VAL A 4 9.95 -3.53 20.54
C VAL A 4 9.67 -3.41 22.03
N LEU A 5 8.42 -3.14 22.42
CA LEU A 5 8.02 -2.98 23.81
C LEU A 5 8.12 -4.27 24.61
N THR A 6 7.94 -5.42 23.97
CA THR A 6 8.00 -6.75 24.61
C THR A 6 9.32 -7.49 24.42
N GLY A 7 10.24 -6.95 23.58
CA GLY A 7 11.50 -7.60 23.23
C GLY A 7 11.33 -8.90 22.44
N ARG A 8 10.16 -9.13 21.79
CA ARG A 8 9.86 -10.35 21.07
C ARG A 8 10.19 -10.22 19.59
N THR A 9 10.63 -11.36 18.98
CA THR A 9 10.82 -11.44 17.53
C THR A 9 9.50 -11.21 16.81
N LEU A 10 9.51 -10.37 15.75
CA LEU A 10 8.36 -10.11 14.88
C LEU A 10 8.57 -10.83 13.55
N VAL A 11 7.54 -11.52 13.06
CA VAL A 11 7.44 -11.96 11.67
C VAL A 11 6.14 -11.41 11.09
N SER A 12 6.25 -10.62 10.04
CA SER A 12 5.09 -9.94 9.43
C SER A 12 4.62 -10.66 8.18
N ASN A 13 3.31 -10.51 7.90
CA ASN A 13 2.64 -10.99 6.70
C ASN A 13 2.79 -12.50 6.48
N VAL A 14 2.66 -13.28 7.55
CA VAL A 14 2.77 -14.74 7.47
C VAL A 14 1.61 -15.33 6.68
N MET A 15 1.91 -16.11 5.66
CA MET A 15 0.94 -16.78 4.77
C MET A 15 0.63 -18.20 5.22
N SER A 16 1.62 -18.92 5.76
CA SER A 16 1.43 -20.26 6.33
C SER A 16 2.29 -20.46 7.56
N LEU A 17 1.81 -21.34 8.44
CA LEU A 17 2.45 -21.72 9.70
C LEU A 17 2.56 -23.24 9.78
N GLU A 18 3.76 -23.73 10.02
CA GLU A 18 4.01 -25.15 10.25
C GLU A 18 4.83 -25.34 11.51
N SER A 19 4.52 -26.39 12.28
CA SER A 19 5.34 -26.79 13.43
C SER A 19 6.11 -28.05 13.07
N ILE A 20 7.42 -27.94 12.96
CA ILE A 20 8.32 -29.04 12.61
C ILE A 20 9.37 -29.18 13.71
N GLY A 21 9.43 -30.35 14.35
CA GLY A 21 10.42 -30.61 15.41
C GLY A 21 10.32 -29.65 16.61
N GLY A 22 9.16 -29.10 16.90
CA GLY A 22 8.95 -28.13 17.98
C GLY A 22 9.35 -26.69 17.62
N GLN A 23 9.81 -26.45 16.41
CA GLN A 23 10.09 -25.12 15.87
C GLN A 23 8.94 -24.64 15.00
N LEU A 24 8.70 -23.33 15.01
CA LEU A 24 7.68 -22.68 14.20
C LEU A 24 8.30 -22.18 12.90
N HIS A 25 7.79 -22.67 11.77
CA HIS A 25 8.18 -22.24 10.43
C HIS A 25 7.09 -21.34 9.86
N CYS A 26 7.45 -20.09 9.54
CA CYS A 26 6.55 -19.07 9.02
C CYS A 26 6.92 -18.79 7.56
N THR A 27 6.00 -19.00 6.62
CA THR A 27 6.22 -18.65 5.21
C THR A 27 5.64 -17.26 4.93
N THR A 28 6.45 -16.39 4.34
CA THR A 28 6.09 -15.02 3.96
C THR A 28 5.67 -14.94 2.49
N PRO A 29 5.03 -13.84 2.02
CA PRO A 29 4.50 -13.72 0.64
C PRO A 29 5.56 -13.82 -0.46
N ASP A 30 6.83 -13.53 -0.15
CA ASP A 30 7.97 -13.68 -1.05
C ASP A 30 8.51 -15.12 -1.11
N GLY A 31 7.83 -16.06 -0.43
CA GLY A 31 8.19 -17.48 -0.40
C GLY A 31 9.34 -17.84 0.56
N GLN A 32 9.83 -16.87 1.34
CA GLN A 32 10.85 -17.16 2.35
C GLN A 32 10.23 -17.87 3.55
N THR A 33 11.00 -18.83 4.13
CA THR A 33 10.64 -19.47 5.39
C THR A 33 11.51 -18.91 6.51
N VAL A 34 10.86 -18.33 7.51
CA VAL A 34 11.49 -17.75 8.69
C VAL A 34 11.16 -18.62 9.91
N THR A 35 12.17 -18.95 10.70
CA THR A 35 12.00 -19.69 11.97
C THR A 35 12.32 -18.74 13.14
N PRO A 36 11.29 -18.06 13.72
CA PRO A 36 11.54 -17.12 14.80
C PRO A 36 11.87 -17.82 16.12
N ALA A 37 12.68 -17.17 16.96
CA ALA A 37 12.82 -17.55 18.35
C ALA A 37 11.50 -17.31 19.10
N LEU A 38 11.05 -18.30 19.86
CA LEU A 38 9.83 -18.20 20.67
C LEU A 38 10.12 -17.62 22.06
N PRO A 39 9.20 -16.83 22.64
CA PRO A 39 7.91 -16.42 22.10
C PRO A 39 8.04 -15.32 21.03
N ALA A 40 7.28 -15.44 19.95
CA ALA A 40 7.29 -14.52 18.80
C ALA A 40 5.94 -13.80 18.62
N LEU A 41 5.97 -12.64 17.98
CA LEU A 41 4.78 -11.93 17.48
C LEU A 41 4.67 -12.19 15.98
N LEU A 42 3.48 -12.58 15.53
CA LEU A 42 3.22 -12.84 14.13
C LEU A 42 2.06 -11.93 13.67
N THR A 43 2.22 -11.31 12.49
CA THR A 43 1.06 -10.79 11.77
C THR A 43 0.75 -11.78 10.65
N VAL A 44 -0.50 -12.20 10.57
CA VAL A 44 -0.96 -13.22 9.62
C VAL A 44 -1.85 -12.54 8.58
N GLU A 45 -1.52 -12.72 7.30
CA GLU A 45 -2.29 -12.09 6.22
C GLU A 45 -3.65 -12.76 6.03
N ARG A 46 -3.64 -14.06 5.77
CA ARG A 46 -4.86 -14.80 5.53
C ARG A 46 -4.69 -16.27 5.84
N ILE A 47 -5.59 -16.81 6.62
CA ILE A 47 -5.72 -18.24 6.83
C ILE A 47 -6.89 -18.73 5.98
N HIS A 48 -6.62 -19.55 4.96
CA HIS A 48 -7.64 -20.11 4.09
C HIS A 48 -8.40 -21.26 4.77
N ASP A 49 -7.72 -22.02 5.64
CA ASP A 49 -8.25 -23.22 6.28
C ASP A 49 -8.46 -22.99 7.78
N LEU A 50 -9.50 -22.21 8.10
CA LEU A 50 -9.95 -22.11 9.48
C LEU A 50 -10.64 -23.42 9.87
N ARG A 51 -10.19 -24.04 10.97
CA ARG A 51 -10.92 -25.15 11.57
C ARG A 51 -12.27 -24.65 12.05
N LEU A 52 -13.33 -25.20 11.49
CA LEU A 52 -14.66 -24.96 12.02
C LEU A 52 -14.77 -25.57 13.43
N PRO A 53 -15.38 -24.86 14.39
CA PRO A 53 -15.62 -25.43 15.71
C PRO A 53 -16.52 -26.68 15.56
N SER A 54 -16.22 -27.72 16.36
CA SER A 54 -17.10 -28.90 16.44
C SER A 54 -18.50 -28.46 16.90
N ILE A 55 -19.53 -29.13 16.40
CA ILE A 55 -20.95 -28.96 16.88
C ILE A 55 -21.05 -29.12 18.40
N LEU A 56 -20.14 -29.91 19.00
CA LEU A 56 -20.05 -30.13 20.44
C LEU A 56 -19.20 -29.10 21.18
N SER A 57 -18.53 -28.19 20.46
CA SER A 57 -17.69 -27.13 21.06
C SER A 57 -18.59 -26.12 21.77
N LYS A 58 -18.39 -25.94 23.07
CA LYS A 58 -18.99 -24.81 23.78
C LYS A 58 -18.27 -23.52 23.34
N MET A 59 -19.00 -22.46 23.02
CA MET A 59 -18.42 -21.15 22.86
C MET A 59 -17.77 -20.74 24.17
N GLY A 60 -16.47 -20.39 24.10
CA GLY A 60 -15.75 -19.82 25.24
C GLY A 60 -16.35 -18.46 25.61
N GLN A 61 -16.22 -18.08 26.85
CA GLN A 61 -16.53 -16.71 27.27
C GLN A 61 -15.47 -15.77 26.70
N VAL A 62 -15.92 -14.68 26.11
CA VAL A 62 -15.03 -13.60 25.65
C VAL A 62 -14.88 -12.63 26.82
N GLU A 63 -13.64 -12.48 27.31
CA GLU A 63 -13.32 -11.44 28.28
C GLU A 63 -13.20 -10.10 27.56
N VAL A 64 -13.91 -9.10 28.05
CA VAL A 64 -13.82 -7.73 27.55
C VAL A 64 -12.97 -6.93 28.53
N TRP A 65 -11.83 -6.47 28.04
CA TRP A 65 -10.92 -5.66 28.85
C TRP A 65 -11.09 -4.18 28.49
N ASP A 66 -11.30 -3.35 29.48
CA ASP A 66 -11.30 -1.91 29.37
C ASP A 66 -9.96 -1.30 29.84
N ALA A 67 -9.87 0.02 29.83
CA ALA A 67 -8.64 0.73 30.20
C ALA A 67 -8.26 0.48 31.67
N GLU A 68 -9.23 0.33 32.56
CA GLU A 68 -9.04 0.06 33.98
C GLU A 68 -8.52 -1.36 34.22
N THR A 69 -9.13 -2.35 33.55
CA THR A 69 -8.73 -3.76 33.60
C THR A 69 -7.27 -3.97 33.17
N VAL A 70 -6.82 -3.25 32.15
CA VAL A 70 -5.42 -3.34 31.65
C VAL A 70 -4.48 -2.35 32.34
N GLY A 71 -4.99 -1.54 33.29
CA GLY A 71 -4.19 -0.59 34.06
C GLY A 71 -3.58 0.54 33.23
N THR A 72 -4.25 0.99 32.16
CA THR A 72 -3.78 2.08 31.31
C THR A 72 -4.33 3.43 31.79
N ASP A 73 -3.57 4.48 31.51
CA ASP A 73 -3.98 5.86 31.74
C ASP A 73 -4.97 6.30 30.63
N PRO A 74 -6.24 6.58 30.92
CA PRO A 74 -7.23 6.97 29.92
C PRO A 74 -6.84 8.22 29.12
N GLU A 75 -6.07 9.15 29.70
CA GLU A 75 -5.62 10.37 29.02
C GLU A 75 -4.58 10.08 27.93
N LYS A 76 -3.89 8.94 28.05
CA LYS A 76 -2.90 8.46 27.05
C LYS A 76 -3.51 7.52 26.01
N CYS A 77 -4.82 7.30 26.04
CA CYS A 77 -5.52 6.39 25.15
C CYS A 77 -6.48 7.13 24.21
N GLY A 78 -6.87 6.44 23.13
CA GLY A 78 -7.87 6.92 22.18
C GLY A 78 -7.46 8.22 21.46
N LEU A 79 -8.43 9.07 21.17
CA LEU A 79 -8.21 10.33 20.45
C LEU A 79 -7.40 11.36 21.25
N THR A 80 -7.55 11.39 22.56
CA THR A 80 -6.88 12.34 23.45
C THR A 80 -5.39 12.03 23.52
N GLY A 81 -5.03 10.76 23.69
CA GLY A 81 -3.64 10.31 23.78
C GLY A 81 -2.95 10.06 22.44
N SER A 82 -3.64 10.25 21.30
CA SER A 82 -3.05 10.01 19.99
C SER A 82 -1.97 11.04 19.65
N PRO A 83 -0.75 10.63 19.26
CA PRO A 83 0.32 11.53 18.82
C PRO A 83 0.09 12.10 17.43
N THR A 84 -1.01 11.74 16.75
CA THR A 84 -1.42 12.31 15.47
C THR A 84 -2.86 12.80 15.56
N ARG A 85 -3.19 13.85 14.79
CA ARG A 85 -4.52 14.46 14.76
C ARG A 85 -5.06 14.52 13.33
N VAL A 86 -6.27 14.02 13.12
CA VAL A 86 -7.02 14.24 11.90
C VAL A 86 -7.60 15.64 11.93
N LEU A 87 -7.24 16.46 10.95
CA LEU A 87 -7.75 17.83 10.81
C LEU A 87 -9.07 17.86 10.04
N LYS A 88 -9.16 17.05 8.97
CA LYS A 88 -10.32 17.00 8.08
C LYS A 88 -10.33 15.67 7.32
N THR A 89 -11.52 15.23 6.95
CA THR A 89 -11.75 14.15 5.99
C THR A 89 -12.57 14.68 4.82
N PHE A 90 -12.32 14.17 3.61
CA PHE A 90 -13.06 14.51 2.39
C PHE A 90 -13.12 13.28 1.49
N GLU A 91 -14.12 13.26 0.59
CA GLU A 91 -14.26 12.17 -0.36
C GLU A 91 -13.04 12.05 -1.27
N ASN A 92 -12.61 10.83 -1.49
CA ASN A 92 -11.54 10.56 -2.44
C ASN A 92 -12.10 10.67 -3.87
N GLN A 93 -11.81 11.77 -4.52
CA GLN A 93 -12.15 11.97 -5.94
C GLN A 93 -10.92 11.77 -6.85
N SER A 94 -9.79 11.35 -6.30
CA SER A 94 -8.58 11.13 -7.08
C SER A 94 -8.76 9.96 -8.05
N GLY A 95 -8.18 10.11 -9.23
CA GLY A 95 -8.17 9.07 -10.25
C GLY A 95 -9.42 8.98 -11.12
N LYS A 96 -10.54 9.70 -10.83
CA LYS A 96 -11.70 9.74 -11.73
C LYS A 96 -11.32 10.39 -13.06
N ARG A 97 -11.74 9.76 -14.16
CA ARG A 97 -11.41 10.13 -15.53
C ARG A 97 -12.67 10.22 -16.38
N LYS A 98 -12.56 10.85 -17.52
CA LYS A 98 -13.64 10.88 -18.50
C LYS A 98 -13.41 9.76 -19.52
N CYS A 99 -14.09 8.64 -19.35
CA CYS A 99 -13.94 7.48 -20.19
C CYS A 99 -14.49 7.74 -21.62
N GLN A 100 -13.66 7.44 -22.62
CA GLN A 100 -14.06 7.37 -24.01
C GLN A 100 -14.23 5.89 -24.41
N PHE A 101 -15.43 5.49 -24.83
CA PHE A 101 -15.63 4.14 -25.31
C PHE A 101 -15.10 3.99 -26.76
N ILE A 102 -14.33 2.92 -26.97
CA ILE A 102 -13.69 2.55 -28.23
C ILE A 102 -13.99 1.11 -28.57
N SER A 103 -13.72 0.70 -29.82
CA SER A 103 -13.78 -0.70 -30.20
C SER A 103 -12.47 -1.44 -29.89
N MET A 104 -12.50 -2.78 -29.86
CA MET A 104 -11.29 -3.59 -29.72
C MET A 104 -10.31 -3.39 -30.89
N ALA A 105 -10.81 -3.04 -32.07
CA ALA A 105 -9.97 -2.77 -33.25
C ALA A 105 -9.14 -1.48 -33.10
N ASP A 106 -9.60 -0.52 -32.31
CA ASP A 106 -8.90 0.75 -32.08
C ASP A 106 -7.79 0.63 -31.03
N LEU A 107 -7.76 -0.47 -30.26
CA LEU A 107 -6.84 -0.68 -29.15
C LEU A 107 -5.35 -0.51 -29.53
N PRO A 108 -4.84 -1.06 -30.67
CA PRO A 108 -3.44 -0.89 -31.04
C PRO A 108 -3.03 0.57 -31.27
N GLU A 109 -3.90 1.36 -31.90
CA GLU A 109 -3.63 2.78 -32.13
C GLU A 109 -3.64 3.58 -30.82
N VAL A 110 -4.61 3.32 -29.92
CA VAL A 110 -4.69 3.94 -28.61
C VAL A 110 -3.48 3.59 -27.75
N LEU A 111 -2.98 2.36 -27.76
CA LEU A 111 -1.78 1.95 -27.07
C LEU A 111 -0.56 2.73 -27.55
N LYS A 112 -0.38 2.87 -28.84
CA LYS A 112 0.71 3.63 -29.45
C LYS A 112 0.68 5.12 -29.02
N GLN A 113 -0.49 5.73 -29.04
CA GLN A 113 -0.69 7.12 -28.60
C GLN A 113 -0.42 7.27 -27.09
N ALA A 114 -0.89 6.34 -26.28
CA ALA A 114 -0.68 6.34 -24.83
C ALA A 114 0.79 6.23 -24.45
N GLN A 115 1.55 5.37 -25.09
CA GLN A 115 2.99 5.23 -24.87
C GLN A 115 3.75 6.51 -25.25
N GLN A 116 3.40 7.15 -26.36
CA GLN A 116 4.01 8.41 -26.79
C GLN A 116 3.71 9.58 -25.83
N LYS A 117 2.50 9.65 -25.30
CA LYS A 117 2.07 10.71 -24.37
C LYS A 117 2.85 10.70 -23.05
N HIS A 118 3.27 9.53 -22.57
CA HIS A 118 3.88 9.35 -21.25
C HIS A 118 5.41 9.14 -21.29
N SER A 119 6.07 9.38 -22.40
CA SER A 119 7.54 9.37 -22.48
C SER A 119 8.21 10.52 -21.69
N GLY A 120 7.43 11.42 -21.09
CA GLY A 120 7.90 12.54 -20.26
C GLY A 120 7.76 12.24 -18.76
N THR A 121 8.71 12.75 -17.97
CA THR A 121 8.78 12.60 -16.51
C THR A 121 7.54 13.23 -15.83
N VAL A 122 6.82 12.45 -15.02
CA VAL A 122 5.74 12.99 -14.17
C VAL A 122 6.38 13.82 -13.07
N THR A 123 6.28 15.14 -13.17
CA THR A 123 6.67 16.07 -12.11
C THR A 123 5.55 16.09 -11.04
N ALA A 124 5.89 15.75 -9.80
CA ALA A 124 5.00 15.99 -8.66
C ALA A 124 4.65 17.48 -8.59
N GLN A 125 3.37 17.81 -8.40
CA GLN A 125 2.95 19.20 -8.20
C GLN A 125 3.62 19.72 -6.92
N GLY A 126 4.56 20.68 -7.08
CA GLY A 126 5.35 21.24 -6.00
C GLY A 126 4.49 22.11 -5.08
N GLY A 127 4.36 21.72 -3.82
CA GLY A 127 3.97 22.58 -2.72
C GLY A 127 5.14 23.49 -2.27
N ALA A 128 4.90 24.37 -1.29
CA ALA A 128 5.97 25.14 -0.69
C ALA A 128 6.95 24.22 0.06
N LYS A 129 8.23 24.25 -0.28
CA LYS A 129 9.30 23.45 0.33
C LYS A 129 9.82 24.14 1.60
N THR A 130 9.02 24.16 2.64
CA THR A 130 9.32 24.96 3.83
C THR A 130 9.93 24.16 4.99
N LEU A 131 9.92 22.81 4.93
CA LEU A 131 10.57 22.01 5.97
C LEU A 131 12.08 22.18 5.92
N GLN A 132 12.68 22.48 7.08
CA GLN A 132 14.11 22.78 7.19
C GLN A 132 15.00 21.59 6.84
N LYS A 133 14.64 20.39 7.29
CA LYS A 133 15.36 19.14 7.01
C LYS A 133 14.41 17.96 7.03
N VAL A 134 14.53 17.10 6.04
CA VAL A 134 13.79 15.83 5.98
C VAL A 134 14.78 14.67 5.89
N CYS A 135 14.66 13.72 6.79
CA CYS A 135 15.34 12.43 6.67
C CYS A 135 14.48 11.44 5.87
N ILE A 136 15.10 10.69 4.97
CA ILE A 136 14.47 9.57 4.28
C ILE A 136 15.25 8.28 4.59
N VAL A 137 14.53 7.18 4.82
CA VAL A 137 15.16 5.88 5.00
C VAL A 137 15.06 5.09 3.70
N GLY A 138 16.23 4.79 3.13
CA GLY A 138 16.32 4.32 1.75
C GLY A 138 16.00 5.39 0.72
N GLN A 139 15.97 5.03 -0.56
CA GLN A 139 15.77 5.98 -1.66
C GLN A 139 14.30 6.14 -2.10
N SER A 140 13.46 5.15 -1.80
CA SER A 140 12.08 5.11 -2.29
C SER A 140 11.21 6.32 -1.90
N PRO A 141 11.37 6.97 -0.71
CA PRO A 141 10.58 8.15 -0.35
C PRO A 141 11.06 9.48 -0.96
N ARG A 142 12.17 9.50 -1.71
CA ARG A 142 12.83 10.72 -2.19
C ARG A 142 11.86 11.67 -2.91
N GLY A 143 11.07 11.16 -3.86
CA GLY A 143 10.12 12.00 -4.61
C GLY A 143 9.09 12.71 -3.72
N PHE A 144 8.69 12.12 -2.60
CA PHE A 144 7.83 12.77 -1.61
C PHE A 144 8.59 13.81 -0.78
N ALA A 145 9.83 13.53 -0.40
CA ALA A 145 10.66 14.47 0.35
C ALA A 145 10.92 15.76 -0.45
N GLU A 146 11.18 15.63 -1.75
CA GLU A 146 11.41 16.74 -2.68
C GLU A 146 10.20 17.67 -2.85
N THR A 147 8.99 17.23 -2.50
CA THR A 147 7.80 18.10 -2.53
C THR A 147 7.71 19.04 -1.33
N VAL A 148 8.40 18.74 -0.22
CA VAL A 148 8.25 19.45 1.06
C VAL A 148 9.54 20.07 1.60
N SER A 149 10.72 19.67 1.10
CA SER A 149 12.02 20.18 1.53
C SER A 149 13.05 20.16 0.41
N GLU A 150 14.01 21.09 0.46
CA GLU A 150 15.22 21.06 -0.36
C GLU A 150 16.38 20.35 0.32
N ASN A 151 16.35 20.26 1.66
CA ASN A 151 17.40 19.66 2.47
C ASN A 151 16.98 18.22 2.86
N ILE A 152 17.47 17.25 2.10
CA ILE A 152 17.12 15.83 2.28
C ILE A 152 18.35 15.04 2.70
N VAL A 153 18.27 14.37 3.84
CA VAL A 153 19.31 13.48 4.35
C VAL A 153 18.85 12.03 4.15
N VAL A 154 19.68 11.24 3.46
CA VAL A 154 19.41 9.82 3.24
C VAL A 154 20.02 9.00 4.37
N LEU A 155 19.22 8.18 5.00
CA LEU A 155 19.65 7.19 5.99
C LEU A 155 19.59 5.80 5.36
N ASP A 156 20.69 5.07 5.43
CA ASP A 156 20.71 3.67 5.01
C ASP A 156 19.94 2.81 6.00
N PHE A 157 19.40 1.70 5.51
CA PHE A 157 18.74 0.72 6.36
C PHE A 157 19.71 0.16 7.41
N GLY A 158 19.22 0.05 8.64
CA GLY A 158 19.94 -0.49 9.78
C GLY A 158 18.95 -1.11 10.77
N SER A 159 19.40 -1.36 11.98
CA SER A 159 18.49 -1.74 13.07
C SER A 159 17.63 -0.55 13.51
N ALA A 160 16.48 -0.82 14.11
CA ALA A 160 15.59 0.24 14.60
C ALA A 160 16.28 1.15 15.63
N ARG A 161 17.21 0.64 16.45
CA ARG A 161 17.97 1.42 17.43
C ARG A 161 18.96 2.37 16.76
N GLU A 162 19.77 1.86 15.83
CA GLU A 162 20.71 2.68 15.07
C GLU A 162 20.00 3.82 14.31
N LEU A 163 18.86 3.49 13.69
CA LEU A 163 18.06 4.50 12.99
C LEU A 163 17.48 5.54 13.96
N ALA A 164 16.99 5.12 15.14
CA ALA A 164 16.50 6.02 16.16
C ALA A 164 17.59 7.01 16.63
N GLU A 165 18.80 6.51 16.92
CA GLU A 165 19.95 7.33 17.31
C GLU A 165 20.37 8.32 16.21
N ARG A 166 20.42 7.84 14.94
CA ARG A 166 20.74 8.71 13.80
C ARG A 166 19.69 9.79 13.59
N ILE A 167 18.40 9.46 13.70
CA ILE A 167 17.30 10.42 13.57
C ILE A 167 17.36 11.48 14.67
N GLN A 168 17.65 11.09 15.91
CA GLN A 168 17.83 12.04 17.01
C GLN A 168 19.03 12.97 16.75
N LYS A 169 20.16 12.45 16.28
CA LYS A 169 21.34 13.23 15.95
C LYS A 169 21.09 14.21 14.81
N GLU A 170 20.39 13.79 13.76
CA GLU A 170 20.06 14.64 12.61
C GLU A 170 19.03 15.70 12.95
N ASN A 171 18.17 15.47 13.94
CA ASN A 171 17.11 16.36 14.39
C ASN A 171 16.27 16.95 13.20
N PRO A 172 15.64 16.12 12.36
CA PRO A 172 14.90 16.60 11.20
C PRO A 172 13.50 17.12 11.58
N SER A 173 12.89 17.91 10.70
CA SER A 173 11.47 18.28 10.81
C SER A 173 10.55 17.06 10.56
N ALA A 174 10.97 16.16 9.65
CA ALA A 174 10.22 14.95 9.33
C ALA A 174 11.13 13.77 8.94
N VAL A 175 10.60 12.55 9.12
CA VAL A 175 11.24 11.30 8.66
C VAL A 175 10.26 10.54 7.78
N LEU A 176 10.69 10.23 6.55
CA LEU A 176 9.86 9.52 5.57
C LEU A 176 10.43 8.12 5.28
N TRP A 177 9.52 7.18 5.16
CA TRP A 177 9.79 5.77 4.92
C TRP A 177 9.04 5.30 3.68
N GLY A 178 9.56 4.27 3.00
CA GLY A 178 8.82 3.60 1.93
C GLY A 178 7.58 2.85 2.43
N SER A 179 6.86 2.25 1.50
CA SER A 179 5.65 1.45 1.79
C SER A 179 5.89 -0.07 1.71
N ASP A 180 7.12 -0.51 1.48
CA ASP A 180 7.50 -1.91 1.56
C ASP A 180 7.44 -2.44 3.00
N THR A 181 7.38 -3.76 3.17
CA THR A 181 7.23 -4.43 4.48
C THR A 181 8.33 -4.02 5.45
N ARG A 182 9.59 -4.03 5.01
CA ARG A 182 10.75 -3.67 5.84
C ARG A 182 10.69 -2.24 6.33
N SER A 183 10.36 -1.30 5.43
CA SER A 183 10.20 0.11 5.77
C SER A 183 9.08 0.34 6.79
N LYS A 184 7.92 -0.30 6.60
CA LYS A 184 6.78 -0.21 7.53
C LYS A 184 7.12 -0.77 8.91
N GLU A 185 7.80 -1.90 8.98
CA GLU A 185 8.24 -2.51 10.24
C GLU A 185 9.20 -1.61 10.99
N LEU A 186 10.25 -1.12 10.33
CA LEU A 186 11.26 -0.25 10.93
C LEU A 186 10.64 1.09 11.36
N ALA A 187 9.78 1.70 10.54
CA ALA A 187 9.07 2.92 10.90
C ALA A 187 8.26 2.76 12.19
N ALA A 188 7.52 1.65 12.30
CA ALA A 188 6.73 1.36 13.50
C ALA A 188 7.60 1.10 14.74
N GLN A 189 8.75 0.42 14.57
CA GLN A 189 9.69 0.16 15.65
C GLN A 189 10.37 1.45 16.13
N VAL A 190 10.87 2.28 15.20
CA VAL A 190 11.50 3.57 15.51
C VAL A 190 10.51 4.53 16.16
N SER A 191 9.27 4.58 15.65
CA SER A 191 8.18 5.36 16.26
C SER A 191 7.96 4.98 17.73
N ALA A 192 7.95 3.66 18.03
CA ALA A 192 7.81 3.16 19.40
C ALA A 192 9.02 3.50 20.28
N LEU A 193 10.25 3.38 19.75
CA LEU A 193 11.48 3.71 20.50
C LEU A 193 11.57 5.18 20.86
N LEU A 194 11.11 6.06 19.97
CA LEU A 194 11.20 7.51 20.12
C LEU A 194 9.94 8.14 20.72
N GLY A 195 8.86 7.37 20.93
CA GLY A 195 7.57 7.89 21.40
C GLY A 195 6.90 8.85 20.41
N LEU A 196 7.13 8.66 19.10
CA LEU A 196 6.68 9.55 18.04
C LEU A 196 5.40 9.04 17.37
N GLY A 197 4.56 9.97 16.88
CA GLY A 197 3.43 9.65 16.03
C GLY A 197 3.87 9.20 14.63
N LEU A 198 3.25 8.14 14.11
CA LEU A 198 3.49 7.62 12.77
C LEU A 198 2.20 7.63 11.95
N CYS A 199 2.21 8.35 10.83
CA CYS A 199 1.14 8.29 9.84
C CYS A 199 1.51 7.31 8.74
N ALA A 200 0.75 6.22 8.59
CA ALA A 200 1.07 5.18 7.63
C ALA A 200 0.35 5.38 6.28
N ASP A 201 0.99 4.90 5.19
CA ASP A 201 0.43 4.85 3.83
C ASP A 201 -0.03 6.20 3.27
N CYS A 202 0.76 7.25 3.50
CA CYS A 202 0.47 8.58 2.96
C CYS A 202 0.57 8.59 1.43
N THR A 203 -0.41 9.21 0.78
CA THR A 203 -0.47 9.35 -0.69
C THR A 203 -0.06 10.74 -1.16
N ALA A 204 -0.09 11.74 -0.29
CA ALA A 204 0.42 13.08 -0.57
C ALA A 204 0.97 13.72 0.72
N LEU A 205 1.89 14.64 0.54
CA LEU A 205 2.49 15.45 1.62
C LEU A 205 2.44 16.94 1.23
N GLU A 206 2.29 17.78 2.24
CA GLU A 206 2.31 19.23 2.11
C GLU A 206 3.11 19.81 3.28
N ALA A 207 3.87 20.85 3.06
CA ALA A 207 4.53 21.60 4.11
C ALA A 207 3.70 22.85 4.47
N ASP A 208 3.36 23.01 5.75
CA ASP A 208 2.70 24.19 6.29
C ASP A 208 3.61 24.81 7.37
N GLY A 209 4.41 25.79 6.94
CA GLY A 209 5.56 26.25 7.72
C GLY A 209 6.54 25.10 7.97
N ASP A 210 6.87 24.83 9.23
CA ASP A 210 7.70 23.68 9.63
C ASP A 210 6.86 22.44 10.01
N ASN A 211 5.56 22.40 9.70
CA ASN A 211 4.71 21.26 9.96
C ASN A 211 4.54 20.40 8.69
N LEU A 212 4.68 19.09 8.87
CA LEU A 212 4.32 18.13 7.81
C LEU A 212 2.84 17.83 7.90
N VAL A 213 2.12 18.14 6.85
CA VAL A 213 0.73 17.74 6.63
C VAL A 213 0.70 16.50 5.75
N MET A 214 0.01 15.48 6.22
CA MET A 214 0.00 14.15 5.63
C MET A 214 -1.41 13.79 5.16
N TYR A 215 -1.53 13.27 3.95
CA TYR A 215 -2.78 12.80 3.37
C TYR A 215 -2.75 11.30 3.21
N ARG A 216 -3.72 10.61 3.79
CA ARG A 216 -3.82 9.16 3.67
C ARG A 216 -5.25 8.70 3.36
N PRO A 217 -5.41 7.63 2.59
CA PRO A 217 -6.69 6.97 2.41
C PRO A 217 -7.22 6.42 3.75
N ALA A 218 -8.52 6.60 3.97
CA ALA A 218 -9.26 6.09 5.11
C ALA A 218 -10.56 5.41 4.62
N LEU A 219 -11.21 4.63 5.48
CA LEU A 219 -12.43 3.89 5.15
C LEU A 219 -12.32 3.15 3.81
N SER A 220 -11.34 2.26 3.73
CA SER A 220 -11.06 1.47 2.52
C SER A 220 -10.74 2.30 1.27
N GLY A 221 -10.28 3.55 1.44
CA GLY A 221 -9.89 4.43 0.34
C GLY A 221 -11.00 5.35 -0.17
N SER A 222 -12.22 5.25 0.37
CA SER A 222 -13.33 6.15 0.00
C SER A 222 -13.15 7.58 0.49
N LEU A 223 -12.42 7.76 1.58
CA LEU A 223 -12.08 9.05 2.14
C LEU A 223 -10.57 9.30 2.13
N ILE A 224 -10.18 10.56 2.08
CA ILE A 224 -8.82 11.03 2.36
C ILE A 224 -8.84 11.76 3.70
N ALA A 225 -7.97 11.37 4.62
CA ALA A 225 -7.76 12.06 5.88
C ALA A 225 -6.55 12.99 5.77
N LYS A 226 -6.75 14.27 6.11
CA LYS A 226 -5.68 15.26 6.31
C LYS A 226 -5.24 15.18 7.77
N ILE A 227 -3.97 14.85 8.00
CA ILE A 227 -3.41 14.51 9.31
C ILE A 227 -2.15 15.33 9.59
N VAL A 228 -1.95 15.72 10.84
CA VAL A 228 -0.71 16.30 11.34
C VAL A 228 -0.16 15.47 12.50
N SER A 229 1.16 15.49 12.68
CA SER A 229 1.80 14.94 13.88
C SER A 229 1.82 15.98 14.99
N LEU A 230 1.54 15.55 16.22
CA LEU A 230 1.69 16.36 17.43
C LEU A 230 3.09 16.19 18.04
N THR A 231 3.88 15.25 17.51
CA THR A 231 5.24 14.95 17.96
C THR A 231 6.26 15.33 16.89
N ARG A 232 7.51 15.55 17.28
CA ARG A 232 8.61 15.91 16.40
C ARG A 232 9.79 14.97 16.58
N PRO A 233 10.43 14.55 15.48
CA PRO A 233 10.04 14.78 14.08
C PRO A 233 8.71 14.13 13.72
N ALA A 234 8.01 14.67 12.72
CA ALA A 234 6.84 14.01 12.16
C ALA A 234 7.30 12.75 11.39
N MET A 235 6.61 11.60 11.57
CA MET A 235 6.96 10.37 10.87
C MET A 235 5.85 9.93 9.95
N ALA A 236 6.20 9.55 8.72
CA ALA A 236 5.26 9.01 7.75
C ALA A 236 5.86 7.85 6.94
N THR A 237 5.06 6.80 6.69
CA THR A 237 5.34 5.94 5.55
C THR A 237 4.59 6.49 4.34
N VAL A 238 5.26 6.57 3.20
CA VAL A 238 4.67 7.11 1.97
C VAL A 238 4.46 6.00 0.96
N ARG A 239 3.31 6.02 0.31
CA ARG A 239 2.97 5.03 -0.71
C ARG A 239 3.73 5.35 -1.99
N THR A 240 4.94 4.84 -2.07
CA THR A 240 5.74 4.91 -3.30
C THR A 240 5.11 3.97 -4.33
N ALA A 241 4.87 4.49 -5.53
CA ALA A 241 4.41 3.66 -6.63
C ALA A 241 5.63 3.05 -7.33
N ASP A 242 5.58 1.75 -7.55
CA ASP A 242 6.49 1.09 -8.47
C ASP A 242 6.12 1.53 -9.89
N ARG A 243 7.07 2.04 -10.66
CA ARG A 243 6.79 2.38 -12.05
C ARG A 243 6.34 1.15 -12.82
N GLY A 244 6.83 -0.03 -12.44
CA GLY A 244 6.62 -1.25 -13.19
C GLY A 244 7.21 -1.15 -14.62
N GLY A 245 6.72 -1.99 -15.53
CA GLY A 245 7.02 -1.88 -16.95
C GLY A 245 6.36 -0.67 -17.62
N GLU A 246 6.64 -0.46 -18.90
CA GLU A 246 5.97 0.59 -19.71
C GLU A 246 4.46 0.32 -19.84
N ILE A 247 4.07 -0.95 -19.82
CA ILE A 247 2.69 -1.41 -19.86
C ILE A 247 2.48 -2.43 -18.75
N ILE A 248 1.36 -2.31 -18.02
CA ILE A 248 0.87 -3.34 -17.12
C ILE A 248 -0.48 -3.84 -17.64
N VAL A 249 -0.62 -5.17 -17.79
CA VAL A 249 -1.88 -5.83 -18.07
C VAL A 249 -2.37 -6.51 -16.79
N ALA A 250 -3.50 -6.08 -16.26
CA ALA A 250 -4.04 -6.60 -15.02
C ALA A 250 -5.27 -7.47 -15.25
N ALA A 251 -5.18 -8.74 -14.81
CA ALA A 251 -6.27 -9.70 -14.86
C ALA A 251 -7.22 -9.52 -13.68
N GLY A 252 -8.50 -9.29 -13.98
CA GLY A 252 -9.60 -9.30 -13.02
C GLY A 252 -10.38 -10.61 -13.04
N TRP A 253 -11.34 -10.73 -12.11
CA TRP A 253 -12.17 -11.94 -12.00
C TRP A 253 -12.98 -12.23 -13.26
N GLY A 254 -13.41 -11.20 -14.01
CA GLY A 254 -14.10 -11.36 -15.27
C GLY A 254 -13.26 -11.97 -16.41
N GLY A 255 -11.94 -11.99 -16.23
CA GLY A 255 -10.99 -12.62 -17.18
C GLY A 255 -10.44 -13.97 -16.71
N LYS A 256 -10.97 -14.57 -15.62
CA LYS A 256 -10.44 -15.80 -15.03
C LYS A 256 -10.42 -17.00 -15.99
N ASP A 257 -11.46 -17.13 -16.80
CA ASP A 257 -11.62 -18.25 -17.74
C ASP A 257 -10.76 -18.06 -19.00
N CYS A 258 -10.24 -16.84 -19.25
CA CYS A 258 -9.39 -16.46 -20.36
C CYS A 258 -7.96 -16.10 -19.94
N LEU A 259 -7.49 -16.58 -18.78
CA LEU A 259 -6.22 -16.16 -18.21
C LEU A 259 -5.02 -16.42 -19.13
N ASP A 260 -5.01 -17.53 -19.86
CA ASP A 260 -3.94 -17.84 -20.80
C ASP A 260 -3.92 -16.87 -21.99
N SER A 261 -5.10 -16.47 -22.49
CA SER A 261 -5.20 -15.42 -23.51
C SER A 261 -4.74 -14.06 -22.98
N VAL A 262 -5.04 -13.74 -21.71
CA VAL A 262 -4.55 -12.52 -21.07
C VAL A 262 -3.04 -12.55 -20.92
N ARG A 263 -2.44 -13.69 -20.57
CA ARG A 263 -0.97 -13.85 -20.51
C ARG A 263 -0.34 -13.66 -21.89
N ASN A 264 -0.84 -14.35 -22.91
CA ASN A 264 -0.35 -14.22 -24.27
C ASN A 264 -0.46 -12.77 -24.79
N PHE A 265 -1.54 -12.08 -24.42
CA PHE A 265 -1.70 -10.67 -24.76
C PHE A 265 -0.67 -9.79 -24.05
N ALA A 266 -0.43 -10.00 -22.74
CA ALA A 266 0.60 -9.28 -22.01
C ALA A 266 1.99 -9.53 -22.62
N ASP A 267 2.32 -10.79 -22.93
CA ASP A 267 3.59 -11.17 -23.56
C ASP A 267 3.77 -10.51 -24.93
N SER A 268 2.70 -10.45 -25.76
CA SER A 268 2.73 -9.79 -27.07
C SER A 268 3.03 -8.29 -27.02
N LEU A 269 2.67 -7.66 -25.88
CA LEU A 269 2.94 -6.25 -25.60
C LEU A 269 4.24 -6.04 -24.82
N GLN A 270 4.96 -7.10 -24.47
CA GLN A 270 6.08 -7.05 -23.52
C GLN A 270 5.68 -6.37 -22.19
N ALA A 271 4.44 -6.58 -21.78
CA ALA A 271 3.83 -5.96 -20.62
C ALA A 271 4.03 -6.81 -19.36
N GLU A 272 4.12 -6.14 -18.22
CA GLU A 272 4.07 -6.82 -16.91
C GLU A 272 2.65 -7.32 -16.64
N LEU A 273 2.52 -8.60 -16.28
CA LEU A 273 1.24 -9.15 -15.84
C LEU A 273 0.98 -8.81 -14.37
N ALA A 274 -0.23 -8.34 -14.09
CA ALA A 274 -0.71 -8.06 -12.75
C ALA A 274 -2.07 -8.70 -12.48
N ALA A 275 -2.53 -8.64 -11.25
CA ALA A 275 -3.77 -9.29 -10.83
C ALA A 275 -4.61 -8.44 -9.89
N SER A 276 -5.92 -8.60 -9.95
CA SER A 276 -6.80 -8.16 -8.87
C SER A 276 -6.69 -9.11 -7.67
N ARG A 277 -7.02 -8.62 -6.47
CA ARG A 277 -7.01 -9.42 -5.23
C ARG A 277 -7.79 -10.73 -5.38
N LYS A 278 -8.97 -10.71 -6.02
CA LYS A 278 -9.81 -11.91 -6.18
C LYS A 278 -9.13 -13.00 -7.02
N MET A 279 -8.31 -12.64 -8.01
CA MET A 279 -7.51 -13.59 -8.78
C MET A 279 -6.45 -14.27 -7.92
N VAL A 280 -5.80 -13.52 -7.06
CA VAL A 280 -4.78 -14.02 -6.13
C VAL A 280 -5.40 -14.86 -5.02
N ASP A 281 -6.47 -14.37 -4.40
CA ASP A 281 -7.18 -15.06 -3.33
C ASP A 281 -7.71 -16.45 -3.76
N ASN A 282 -7.97 -16.65 -5.04
CA ASN A 282 -8.43 -17.93 -5.60
C ASN A 282 -7.31 -18.74 -6.28
N GLY A 283 -6.05 -18.34 -6.12
CA GLY A 283 -4.88 -19.08 -6.57
C GLY A 283 -4.60 -19.05 -8.08
N PHE A 284 -5.26 -18.19 -8.86
CA PHE A 284 -5.01 -18.05 -10.31
C PHE A 284 -3.67 -17.37 -10.60
N LEU A 285 -3.26 -16.42 -9.75
CA LEU A 285 -2.01 -15.69 -9.88
C LEU A 285 -1.38 -15.49 -8.50
N PRO A 286 -0.03 -15.43 -8.40
CA PRO A 286 0.66 -15.30 -7.12
C PRO A 286 0.53 -13.90 -6.52
N TYR A 287 0.64 -13.81 -5.18
CA TYR A 287 0.50 -12.57 -4.41
C TYR A 287 1.38 -11.40 -4.89
N PRO A 288 2.66 -11.58 -5.31
CA PRO A 288 3.48 -10.48 -5.80
C PRO A 288 2.90 -9.75 -7.03
N MET A 289 1.98 -10.37 -7.76
CA MET A 289 1.28 -9.74 -8.89
C MET A 289 0.06 -8.92 -8.47
N GLN A 290 -0.35 -8.98 -7.21
CA GLN A 290 -1.55 -8.27 -6.74
C GLN A 290 -1.36 -6.75 -6.78
N VAL A 291 -2.25 -6.05 -7.50
CA VAL A 291 -2.36 -4.59 -7.49
C VAL A 291 -3.55 -4.16 -6.63
N GLY A 292 -3.33 -3.19 -5.74
CA GLY A 292 -4.39 -2.67 -4.89
C GLY A 292 -3.90 -2.20 -3.53
N LEU A 293 -4.83 -1.86 -2.65
CA LEU A 293 -4.57 -1.34 -1.31
C LEU A 293 -3.69 -2.28 -0.45
N THR A 294 -3.90 -3.58 -0.59
CA THR A 294 -3.15 -4.63 0.13
C THR A 294 -2.06 -5.30 -0.71
N GLY A 295 -1.92 -4.92 -1.97
CA GLY A 295 -0.89 -5.37 -2.88
C GLY A 295 0.09 -4.25 -3.24
N LYS A 296 0.72 -4.36 -4.41
CA LYS A 296 1.60 -3.31 -4.92
C LYS A 296 0.81 -2.11 -5.45
N THR A 297 1.38 -0.92 -5.31
CA THR A 297 0.92 0.29 -5.99
C THR A 297 1.79 0.51 -7.22
N VAL A 298 1.18 0.74 -8.37
CA VAL A 298 1.87 0.84 -9.65
C VAL A 298 1.57 2.18 -10.33
N SER A 299 2.51 2.65 -11.16
CA SER A 299 2.38 3.90 -11.94
C SER A 299 2.97 3.78 -13.34
N PRO A 300 2.58 2.75 -14.13
CA PRO A 300 3.07 2.60 -15.49
C PRO A 300 2.52 3.72 -16.38
N PRO A 301 3.17 4.02 -17.51
CA PRO A 301 2.61 4.85 -18.57
C PRO A 301 1.24 4.36 -19.06
N VAL A 302 1.07 3.04 -19.18
CA VAL A 302 -0.19 2.42 -19.65
C VAL A 302 -0.61 1.28 -18.72
N TYR A 303 -1.87 1.29 -18.31
CA TYR A 303 -2.48 0.23 -17.51
C TYR A 303 -3.71 -0.32 -18.22
N ILE A 304 -3.73 -1.61 -18.50
CA ILE A 304 -4.84 -2.30 -19.16
C ILE A 304 -5.54 -3.19 -18.14
N ALA A 305 -6.78 -2.84 -17.80
CA ALA A 305 -7.61 -3.57 -16.84
C ALA A 305 -8.56 -4.53 -17.58
N ILE A 306 -8.34 -5.83 -17.48
CA ILE A 306 -9.15 -6.86 -18.17
C ILE A 306 -10.05 -7.55 -17.15
N GLY A 307 -11.38 -7.42 -17.29
CA GLY A 307 -12.37 -8.06 -16.42
C GLY A 307 -12.29 -7.60 -14.96
N ILE A 308 -11.79 -6.38 -14.70
CA ILE A 308 -11.71 -5.75 -13.39
C ILE A 308 -12.98 -4.92 -13.16
N SER A 309 -13.62 -5.10 -12.00
CA SER A 309 -14.84 -4.37 -11.66
C SER A 309 -14.60 -2.91 -11.28
N GLY A 310 -13.43 -2.55 -10.78
CA GLY A 310 -13.14 -1.20 -10.30
C GLY A 310 -13.42 -1.00 -8.80
N ALA A 311 -13.33 -2.06 -8.00
CA ALA A 311 -13.41 -1.93 -6.54
C ALA A 311 -12.35 -0.94 -6.02
N VAL A 312 -12.74 -0.11 -5.04
CA VAL A 312 -11.91 0.97 -4.48
C VAL A 312 -10.52 0.50 -4.05
N HIS A 313 -10.43 -0.72 -3.50
CA HIS A 313 -9.16 -1.32 -3.11
C HIS A 313 -8.21 -1.56 -4.29
N HIS A 314 -8.72 -1.93 -5.47
CA HIS A 314 -7.91 -2.08 -6.67
C HIS A 314 -7.48 -0.73 -7.22
N ILE A 315 -8.43 0.21 -7.32
CA ILE A 315 -8.19 1.57 -7.80
C ILE A 315 -7.07 2.25 -7.01
N ALA A 316 -7.05 2.11 -5.69
CA ALA A 316 -6.00 2.68 -4.83
C ALA A 316 -4.57 2.21 -5.19
N GLY A 317 -4.44 1.06 -5.88
CA GLY A 317 -3.16 0.54 -6.36
C GLY A 317 -2.76 1.03 -7.75
N MET A 318 -3.70 1.59 -8.54
CA MET A 318 -3.46 1.97 -9.95
C MET A 318 -3.81 3.43 -10.28
N GLU A 319 -4.33 4.21 -9.34
CA GLU A 319 -4.81 5.58 -9.60
C GLU A 319 -3.74 6.55 -10.15
N ARG A 320 -2.45 6.22 -9.94
CA ARG A 320 -1.31 7.02 -10.39
C ARG A 320 -0.77 6.63 -11.77
N THR A 321 -1.44 5.72 -12.46
CA THR A 321 -1.03 5.29 -13.80
C THR A 321 -1.27 6.40 -14.83
N GLY A 322 -0.51 6.36 -15.91
CA GLY A 322 -0.63 7.33 -17.01
C GLY A 322 -1.98 7.20 -17.73
N THR A 323 -2.08 6.35 -18.72
CA THR A 323 -3.33 6.04 -19.43
C THR A 323 -3.92 4.73 -18.92
N VAL A 324 -5.21 4.72 -18.59
CA VAL A 324 -5.96 3.54 -18.19
C VAL A 324 -6.90 3.11 -19.30
N ILE A 325 -6.80 1.85 -19.71
CA ILE A 325 -7.70 1.21 -20.68
C ILE A 325 -8.43 0.08 -19.97
N ALA A 326 -9.76 0.13 -19.91
CA ALA A 326 -10.58 -0.88 -19.26
C ALA A 326 -11.34 -1.72 -20.29
N ILE A 327 -11.27 -3.03 -20.15
CA ILE A 327 -12.01 -3.99 -20.97
C ILE A 327 -12.95 -4.76 -20.04
N ASN A 328 -14.25 -4.53 -20.17
CA ASN A 328 -15.26 -5.14 -19.31
C ASN A 328 -16.59 -5.25 -20.09
N PRO A 329 -17.31 -6.39 -20.03
CA PRO A 329 -18.62 -6.51 -20.66
C PRO A 329 -19.73 -5.75 -19.92
N ASP A 330 -19.54 -5.45 -18.64
CA ASP A 330 -20.49 -4.71 -17.82
C ASP A 330 -20.27 -3.21 -18.00
N ARG A 331 -21.23 -2.52 -18.63
CA ARG A 331 -21.18 -1.08 -18.89
C ARG A 331 -21.18 -0.25 -17.60
N ASP A 332 -21.79 -0.78 -16.56
CA ASP A 332 -21.93 -0.10 -15.26
C ASP A 332 -20.80 -0.41 -14.30
N ALA A 333 -19.77 -1.15 -14.77
CA ALA A 333 -18.61 -1.47 -13.96
C ALA A 333 -17.88 -0.18 -13.52
N PRO A 334 -17.66 0.05 -12.22
CA PRO A 334 -17.01 1.26 -11.70
C PRO A 334 -15.63 1.54 -12.29
N ILE A 335 -14.94 0.55 -12.86
CA ILE A 335 -13.63 0.72 -13.50
C ILE A 335 -13.65 1.80 -14.58
N PHE A 336 -14.78 1.97 -15.30
CA PHE A 336 -14.90 2.97 -16.34
C PHE A 336 -14.88 4.41 -15.82
N GLU A 337 -15.21 4.65 -14.55
CA GLU A 337 -15.03 5.97 -13.92
C GLU A 337 -13.55 6.35 -13.78
N TYR A 338 -12.65 5.37 -13.84
CA TYR A 338 -11.20 5.51 -13.64
C TYR A 338 -10.40 5.24 -14.91
N ALA A 339 -11.08 4.97 -16.04
CA ALA A 339 -10.45 4.70 -17.32
C ALA A 339 -10.48 5.91 -18.24
N ASP A 340 -9.42 6.10 -19.03
CA ASP A 340 -9.40 7.05 -20.16
C ASP A 340 -10.12 6.46 -21.36
N TYR A 341 -9.96 5.13 -21.57
CA TYR A 341 -10.61 4.40 -22.65
C TYR A 341 -11.31 3.16 -22.11
N GLY A 342 -12.53 2.94 -22.58
CA GLY A 342 -13.36 1.79 -22.25
C GLY A 342 -13.65 0.94 -23.48
N ILE A 343 -13.51 -0.38 -23.34
CA ILE A 343 -13.93 -1.36 -24.36
C ILE A 343 -15.02 -2.21 -23.74
N LEU A 344 -16.24 -2.09 -24.29
CA LEU A 344 -17.40 -2.82 -23.80
C LEU A 344 -17.46 -4.19 -24.47
N ALA A 345 -16.66 -5.12 -23.99
CA ALA A 345 -16.57 -6.49 -24.50
C ALA A 345 -16.01 -7.44 -23.44
N SER A 346 -16.31 -8.74 -23.61
CA SER A 346 -15.53 -9.80 -22.97
C SER A 346 -14.18 -9.91 -23.65
N PHE A 347 -13.13 -10.18 -22.88
CA PHE A 347 -11.83 -10.44 -23.48
C PHE A 347 -11.86 -11.79 -24.21
N PRO A 348 -11.28 -11.91 -25.42
CA PRO A 348 -11.30 -13.17 -26.19
C PRO A 348 -10.53 -14.27 -25.44
N CYS A 349 -11.13 -15.47 -25.41
CA CYS A 349 -10.50 -16.67 -24.85
C CYS A 349 -9.76 -17.46 -25.93
#